data_9411729794a973ff8c82a889d005e2e1
#
_entry.id   9411729794a973ff8c82a889d005e2e1
#
_cell.length_a   1.000
_cell.length_b   1.000
_cell.length_c   1.000
_cell.angle_alpha   90.00
_cell.angle_beta   90.00
_cell.angle_gamma   90.00
#
_symmetry.space_group_name_H-M   'P 1'
#
loop_
_entity.id
_entity.type
_entity.pdbx_description
1 polymer ?
#
loop_
_entity_poly.entity_id
_entity_poly.type
_entity_poly.pdbx_seq_one_letter_code
_entity_poly.pdbx_strand_id
1 'polypeptide(L)'
;MAIVISRSESQLAATTSFQAMDNLGGASVSSSFTVPTNVSAIKSLTIAVTADGAEEFVPLVKVSGNSMRDGDAVFAGAPAMGAIALATVQYDTDLKVQPGNSCEFSIAVTDAATISAVVTAQFS
;
A
#
# COMPACT_ATOMS: atom_id res chain seq x y z
N MET A 1 6.07 1.35 21.01
CA MET A 1 5.91 2.65 20.29
C MET A 1 5.41 2.35 18.90
N ALA A 2 4.39 3.06 18.45
CA ALA A 2 3.87 2.92 17.10
C ALA A 2 4.56 3.91 16.17
N ILE A 3 4.98 3.42 15.01
CA ILE A 3 5.60 4.24 13.97
C ILE A 3 4.76 4.07 12.70
N VAL A 4 4.45 5.17 12.04
CA VAL A 4 3.59 5.18 10.85
C VAL A 4 4.43 5.54 9.63
N ILE A 5 4.30 4.75 8.57
CA ILE A 5 4.92 5.01 7.27
C ILE A 5 3.81 5.00 6.21
N SER A 6 3.80 6.02 5.37
CA SER A 6 2.83 6.18 4.30
C SER A 6 3.50 6.33 2.95
N ARG A 7 2.82 5.84 1.92
CA ARG A 7 3.14 6.13 0.51
C ARG A 7 1.85 6.39 -0.24
N SER A 8 1.92 7.22 -1.26
CA SER A 8 0.76 7.59 -2.05
C SER A 8 1.06 7.62 -3.54
N GLU A 9 0.02 7.60 -4.35
CA GLU A 9 0.08 7.83 -5.77
C GLU A 9 -1.10 8.71 -6.16
N SER A 10 -0.88 9.66 -7.08
CA SER A 10 -1.91 10.55 -7.58
C SER A 10 -2.05 10.34 -9.08
N GLN A 11 -3.29 10.10 -9.55
CA GLN A 11 -3.60 9.89 -10.97
C GLN A 11 -2.75 8.79 -11.60
N LEU A 12 -2.58 7.69 -10.87
CA LEU A 12 -1.82 6.54 -11.35
C LEU A 12 -2.65 5.76 -12.37
N ALA A 13 -2.06 5.50 -13.55
CA ALA A 13 -2.63 4.55 -14.51
C ALA A 13 -2.36 3.13 -14.01
N ALA A 14 -3.18 2.68 -13.07
CA ALA A 14 -2.99 1.39 -12.41
C ALA A 14 -3.35 0.24 -13.34
N THR A 15 -2.57 -0.82 -13.27
CA THR A 15 -2.76 -2.03 -14.06
C THR A 15 -2.90 -3.25 -13.16
N THR A 16 -3.05 -4.42 -13.77
CA THR A 16 -3.10 -5.68 -13.03
C THR A 16 -1.74 -6.11 -12.49
N SER A 17 -0.66 -5.41 -12.86
CA SER A 17 0.68 -5.63 -12.33
C SER A 17 0.96 -4.67 -11.18
N PHE A 18 1.67 -5.13 -10.16
CA PHE A 18 2.05 -4.27 -9.04
C PHE A 18 3.03 -3.19 -9.48
N GLN A 19 2.75 -1.96 -9.09
CA GLN A 19 3.58 -0.79 -9.33
C GLN A 19 4.02 -0.22 -7.99
N ALA A 20 5.32 0.03 -7.83
CA ALA A 20 5.87 0.55 -6.59
C ALA A 20 5.33 1.96 -6.30
N MET A 21 4.99 2.21 -5.05
CA MET A 21 4.46 3.51 -4.62
C MET A 21 5.63 4.38 -4.18
N ASP A 22 5.84 5.46 -4.89
CA ASP A 22 7.01 6.33 -4.75
C ASP A 22 6.66 7.79 -4.49
N ASN A 23 5.50 8.04 -3.90
CA ASN A 23 5.06 9.39 -3.58
C ASN A 23 4.74 9.53 -2.09
N LEU A 24 4.79 10.76 -1.62
CA LEU A 24 4.32 11.13 -0.29
C LEU A 24 3.78 12.56 -0.38
N GLY A 25 2.45 12.70 -0.32
CA GLY A 25 1.80 14.00 -0.39
C GLY A 25 2.07 14.76 -1.69
N GLY A 26 2.26 14.05 -2.81
CA GLY A 26 2.55 14.65 -4.11
C GLY A 26 4.04 14.85 -4.42
N ALA A 27 4.92 14.65 -3.44
CA ALA A 27 6.36 14.74 -3.64
C ALA A 27 6.94 13.35 -3.97
N SER A 28 7.83 13.28 -4.96
CA SER A 28 8.53 12.03 -5.27
C SER A 28 9.46 11.64 -4.13
N VAL A 29 9.37 10.38 -3.72
CA VAL A 29 10.23 9.79 -2.68
C VAL A 29 10.71 8.43 -3.15
N SER A 30 11.66 7.83 -2.45
CA SER A 30 12.06 6.45 -2.74
C SER A 30 10.88 5.51 -2.46
N SER A 31 10.62 4.57 -3.37
CA SER A 31 9.58 3.56 -3.16
C SER A 31 9.93 2.65 -1.98
N SER A 32 11.20 2.39 -1.77
CA SER A 32 11.65 1.60 -0.62
C SER A 32 11.87 2.49 0.60
N PHE A 33 11.65 1.92 1.77
CA PHE A 33 11.92 2.57 3.04
C PHE A 33 12.57 1.56 3.98
N THR A 34 13.24 2.09 5.02
CA THR A 34 13.88 1.24 6.02
C THR A 34 12.88 0.91 7.13
N VAL A 35 12.76 -0.37 7.44
CA VAL A 35 11.95 -0.82 8.58
C VAL A 35 12.54 -0.24 9.86
N PRO A 36 11.73 0.42 10.71
CA PRO A 36 12.23 1.02 11.95
C PRO A 36 12.88 0.01 12.88
N THR A 37 13.89 0.44 13.64
CA THR A 37 14.75 -0.45 14.42
C THR A 37 14.09 -1.02 15.67
N ASN A 38 13.08 -0.36 16.20
CA ASN A 38 12.43 -0.77 17.45
C ASN A 38 11.06 -1.41 17.23
N VAL A 39 10.81 -1.94 16.05
CA VAL A 39 9.56 -2.59 15.71
C VAL A 39 9.82 -4.01 15.25
N SER A 40 8.81 -4.86 15.32
CA SER A 40 8.91 -6.26 14.91
C SER A 40 7.83 -6.67 13.90
N ALA A 41 6.80 -5.85 13.73
CA ALA A 41 5.69 -6.21 12.84
C ALA A 41 4.94 -4.99 12.34
N ILE A 42 4.27 -5.16 11.21
CA ILE A 42 3.21 -4.25 10.76
C ILE A 42 1.94 -4.70 11.45
N LYS A 43 1.39 -3.85 12.31
CA LYS A 43 0.20 -4.17 13.11
C LYS A 43 -1.10 -3.75 12.44
N SER A 44 -1.06 -2.73 11.60
CA SER A 44 -2.22 -2.35 10.79
C SER A 44 -1.80 -1.79 9.47
N LEU A 45 -2.65 -1.96 8.47
CA LEU A 45 -2.46 -1.46 7.13
C LEU A 45 -3.76 -0.81 6.68
N THR A 46 -3.71 0.47 6.35
CA THR A 46 -4.86 1.22 5.87
C THR A 46 -4.65 1.58 4.41
N ILE A 47 -5.63 1.26 3.58
CA ILE A 47 -5.60 1.52 2.14
C ILE A 47 -6.78 2.42 1.82
N ALA A 48 -6.53 3.59 1.25
CA ALA A 48 -7.57 4.50 0.77
C ALA A 48 -7.36 4.73 -0.73
N VAL A 49 -8.41 4.54 -1.52
CA VAL A 49 -8.34 4.62 -2.97
C VAL A 49 -9.53 5.40 -3.50
N THR A 50 -9.26 6.30 -4.46
CA THR A 50 -10.29 6.94 -5.28
C THR A 50 -10.03 6.64 -6.75
N ALA A 51 -11.06 6.60 -7.56
CA ALA A 51 -10.96 6.36 -9.00
C ALA A 51 -11.62 7.47 -9.79
N ASP A 52 -11.06 7.78 -10.96
CA ASP A 52 -11.59 8.80 -11.86
C ASP A 52 -12.57 8.25 -12.89
N GLY A 53 -12.70 6.94 -12.99
CA GLY A 53 -13.53 6.29 -13.99
C GLY A 53 -14.73 5.58 -13.40
N ALA A 54 -15.59 5.08 -14.28
CA ALA A 54 -16.77 4.29 -13.90
C ALA A 54 -16.48 2.78 -13.86
N GLU A 55 -15.23 2.39 -13.98
CA GLU A 55 -14.84 0.99 -14.01
C GLU A 55 -14.86 0.38 -12.61
N GLU A 56 -15.27 -0.87 -12.55
CA GLU A 56 -15.22 -1.63 -11.30
C GLU A 56 -13.85 -2.31 -11.16
N PHE A 57 -13.27 -2.23 -9.98
CA PHE A 57 -11.99 -2.86 -9.70
C PHE A 57 -11.85 -3.13 -8.21
N VAL A 58 -10.91 -4.00 -7.87
CA VAL A 58 -10.50 -4.24 -6.48
C VAL A 58 -9.06 -3.80 -6.36
N PRO A 59 -8.74 -2.81 -5.52
CA PRO A 59 -7.35 -2.46 -5.27
C PRO A 59 -6.67 -3.51 -4.42
N LEU A 60 -5.41 -3.80 -4.77
CA LEU A 60 -4.57 -4.77 -4.08
C LEU A 60 -3.28 -4.07 -3.67
N VAL A 61 -2.83 -4.30 -2.45
CA VAL A 61 -1.54 -3.77 -1.98
C VAL A 61 -0.64 -4.92 -1.61
N LYS A 62 0.59 -4.84 -2.09
CA LYS A 62 1.64 -5.78 -1.77
C LYS A 62 2.70 -5.06 -0.93
N VAL A 63 3.03 -5.67 0.20
CA VAL A 63 4.15 -5.24 1.04
C VAL A 63 5.28 -6.22 0.78
N SER A 64 6.42 -5.74 0.32
CA SER A 64 7.54 -6.59 -0.05
C SER A 64 8.85 -6.03 0.47
N GLY A 65 9.83 -6.92 0.67
CA GLY A 65 11.16 -6.55 1.08
C GLY A 65 12.08 -7.75 1.08
N ASN A 66 13.35 -7.50 0.86
CA ASN A 66 14.36 -8.56 0.69
C ASN A 66 14.52 -9.46 1.91
N SER A 67 14.12 -8.98 3.07
CA SER A 67 14.34 -9.69 4.33
C SER A 67 13.11 -9.63 5.24
N MET A 68 11.92 -9.60 4.66
CA MET A 68 10.70 -9.74 5.44
C MET A 68 10.59 -11.16 5.96
N ARG A 69 10.29 -11.30 7.25
CA ARG A 69 10.26 -12.60 7.92
C ARG A 69 9.12 -13.48 7.40
N ASP A 70 8.01 -12.86 7.01
CA ASP A 70 6.85 -13.55 6.47
C ASP A 70 6.79 -13.52 4.94
N GLY A 71 7.85 -13.03 4.28
CA GLY A 71 7.89 -12.88 2.83
C GLY A 71 6.99 -11.75 2.33
N ASP A 72 6.66 -11.78 1.06
CA ASP A 72 5.78 -10.77 0.46
C ASP A 72 4.33 -11.03 0.86
N ALA A 73 3.65 -9.98 1.29
CA ALA A 73 2.24 -10.06 1.66
C ALA A 73 1.39 -9.26 0.67
N VAL A 74 0.25 -9.82 0.30
CA VAL A 74 -0.73 -9.17 -0.59
C VAL A 74 -2.03 -8.98 0.18
N PHE A 75 -2.54 -7.76 0.18
CA PHE A 75 -3.79 -7.41 0.85
C PHE A 75 -4.80 -6.92 -0.18
N ALA A 76 -5.98 -7.52 -0.16
CA ALA A 76 -7.09 -7.06 -1.01
C ALA A 76 -7.70 -5.79 -0.39
N GLY A 77 -7.95 -4.79 -1.22
CA GLY A 77 -8.65 -3.59 -0.79
C GLY A 77 -10.15 -3.77 -0.73
N ALA A 78 -10.89 -2.67 -0.80
CA ALA A 78 -12.35 -2.69 -0.83
C ALA A 78 -12.85 -3.40 -2.09
N PRO A 79 -14.09 -3.94 -2.07
CA PRO A 79 -14.74 -4.45 -3.28
C PRO A 79 -14.84 -3.37 -4.37
N ALA A 80 -15.20 -3.81 -5.57
CA ALA A 80 -15.29 -2.97 -6.75
C ALA A 80 -15.95 -1.61 -6.46
N MET A 81 -15.43 -0.56 -7.10
CA MET A 81 -15.84 0.82 -6.91
C MET A 81 -16.38 1.40 -8.22
N GLY A 82 -17.38 2.25 -8.10
CA GLY A 82 -17.83 3.08 -9.21
C GLY A 82 -17.00 4.35 -9.33
N ALA A 83 -17.33 5.20 -10.30
CA ALA A 83 -16.65 6.47 -10.56
C ALA A 83 -16.57 7.34 -9.31
N ILE A 84 -15.42 7.94 -9.08
CA ILE A 84 -15.12 8.87 -7.99
C ILE A 84 -15.46 8.38 -6.58
N ALA A 85 -15.77 7.11 -6.41
CA ALA A 85 -16.01 6.56 -5.09
C ALA A 85 -14.70 6.48 -4.30
N LEU A 86 -14.78 6.75 -3.00
CA LEU A 86 -13.67 6.53 -2.09
C LEU A 86 -13.89 5.20 -1.36
N ALA A 87 -12.91 4.33 -1.45
CA ALA A 87 -12.88 3.12 -0.65
C ALA A 87 -11.74 3.22 0.36
N THR A 88 -12.04 2.92 1.61
CA THR A 88 -11.05 2.85 2.68
C THR A 88 -11.19 1.52 3.39
N VAL A 89 -10.10 0.78 3.48
CA VAL A 89 -10.06 -0.52 4.15
C VAL A 89 -8.90 -0.52 5.12
N GLN A 90 -9.18 -1.00 6.32
CA GLN A 90 -8.14 -1.20 7.34
C GLN A 90 -8.03 -2.68 7.66
N TYR A 91 -6.82 -3.18 7.64
CA TYR A 91 -6.51 -4.55 8.04
C TYR A 91 -5.76 -4.54 9.36
N ASP A 92 -6.22 -5.34 10.30
CA ASP A 92 -5.42 -5.68 11.47
C ASP A 92 -4.49 -6.80 11.06
N THR A 93 -3.20 -6.52 11.08
CA THR A 93 -2.18 -7.46 10.62
C THR A 93 -1.23 -7.80 11.77
N ASP A 94 -0.44 -8.80 11.58
CA ASP A 94 0.70 -9.11 12.44
C ASP A 94 1.85 -9.60 11.56
N LEU A 95 2.07 -8.88 10.46
CA LEU A 95 3.09 -9.22 9.49
C LEU A 95 4.47 -8.95 10.06
N LYS A 96 5.24 -10.00 10.30
CA LYS A 96 6.57 -9.89 10.88
C LYS A 96 7.52 -9.25 9.88
N VAL A 97 8.29 -8.28 10.36
CA VAL A 97 9.28 -7.57 9.55
C VAL A 97 10.65 -7.67 10.22
N GLN A 98 11.67 -7.39 9.42
CA GLN A 98 13.05 -7.40 9.88
C GLN A 98 13.52 -5.95 10.07
N PRO A 99 13.73 -5.49 11.32
CA PRO A 99 14.21 -4.12 11.54
C PRO A 99 15.50 -3.82 10.79
N GLY A 100 15.59 -2.61 10.26
CA GLY A 100 16.78 -2.15 9.54
C GLY A 100 16.86 -2.53 8.07
N ASN A 101 15.98 -3.41 7.60
CA ASN A 101 15.98 -3.84 6.19
C ASN A 101 15.03 -2.99 5.34
N SER A 102 15.16 -3.09 4.03
CA SER A 102 14.31 -2.38 3.09
C SER A 102 12.94 -3.05 2.98
N CYS A 103 11.94 -2.22 2.79
CA CYS A 103 10.57 -2.65 2.53
C CYS A 103 9.94 -1.70 1.52
N GLU A 104 8.89 -2.15 0.82
CA GLU A 104 8.27 -1.37 -0.25
C GLU A 104 6.79 -1.69 -0.32
N PHE A 105 5.98 -0.66 -0.59
CA PHE A 105 4.57 -0.84 -0.94
C PHE A 105 4.41 -0.78 -2.45
N SER A 106 3.60 -1.68 -2.99
CA SER A 106 3.21 -1.69 -4.40
C SER A 106 1.70 -1.83 -4.48
N ILE A 107 1.11 -1.26 -5.52
CA ILE A 107 -0.33 -1.31 -5.73
C ILE A 107 -0.65 -1.85 -7.12
N ALA A 108 -1.70 -2.66 -7.19
CA ALA A 108 -2.27 -3.17 -8.42
C ALA A 108 -3.79 -3.11 -8.33
N VAL A 109 -4.46 -3.27 -9.45
CA VAL A 109 -5.93 -3.33 -9.50
C VAL A 109 -6.35 -4.54 -10.32
N THR A 110 -7.55 -5.02 -10.09
CA THR A 110 -8.08 -6.18 -10.83
C THR A 110 -8.52 -5.83 -12.25
N ASP A 111 -8.75 -4.55 -12.52
CA ASP A 111 -9.13 -4.04 -13.84
C ASP A 111 -8.48 -2.66 -14.01
N ALA A 112 -7.83 -2.40 -15.14
CA ALA A 112 -7.06 -1.17 -15.32
C ALA A 112 -7.93 0.08 -15.09
N ALA A 113 -7.43 1.02 -14.30
CA ALA A 113 -8.13 2.24 -13.93
C ALA A 113 -7.13 3.33 -13.55
N THR A 114 -7.53 4.59 -13.68
CA THR A 114 -6.77 5.71 -13.14
C THR A 114 -7.21 5.93 -11.70
N ILE A 115 -6.28 5.81 -10.77
CA ILE A 115 -6.57 5.87 -9.34
C ILE A 115 -5.65 6.86 -8.62
N SER A 116 -6.13 7.32 -7.47
CA SER A 116 -5.29 7.97 -6.46
C SER A 116 -5.39 7.14 -5.20
N ALA A 117 -4.25 6.82 -4.60
CA ALA A 117 -4.22 5.88 -3.48
C ALA A 117 -3.25 6.34 -2.40
N VAL A 118 -3.58 6.00 -1.15
CA VAL A 118 -2.69 6.17 -0.01
C VAL A 118 -2.65 4.85 0.74
N VAL A 119 -1.45 4.38 1.04
CA VAL A 119 -1.23 3.22 1.90
C VAL A 119 -0.49 3.69 3.13
N THR A 120 -1.03 3.37 4.30
CA THR A 120 -0.46 3.73 5.60
C THR A 120 -0.27 2.48 6.42
N ALA A 121 0.94 2.23 6.87
CA ALA A 121 1.28 1.10 7.71
C ALA A 121 1.67 1.57 9.10
N GLN A 122 1.15 0.91 10.12
CA GLN A 122 1.55 1.14 11.51
C GLN A 122 2.43 -0.01 11.97
N PHE A 123 3.67 0.33 12.31
CA PHE A 123 4.67 -0.61 12.81
C PHE A 123 4.70 -0.57 14.34
N SER A 124 4.90 -1.71 14.92
CA SER A 124 4.99 -1.80 16.38
C SER A 124 5.91 -2.93 16.84
#